data_55bb7e5d399c5f0a4165625677b2875c
#
_entry.id   55bb7e5d399c5f0a4165625677b2875c
#
_cell.length_a   1.000
_cell.length_b   1.000
_cell.length_c   1.000
_cell.angle_alpha   90.00
_cell.angle_beta   90.00
_cell.angle_gamma   90.00
#
_symmetry.space_group_name_H-M   'P 1'
#
loop_
_entity.id
_entity.type
_entity.pdbx_description
1 polymer ?
#
loop_
_entity_poly.entity_id
_entity_poly.type
_entity_poly.pdbx_seq_one_letter_code
_entity_poly.pdbx_strand_id
1 'polypeptide(L)'
;MSLPRDTLVLCGSEAALHEAKQRFPGHIILRRDQLTDDDYTHWSRLTLRETGVLVLDGSDRLQRQVDELVERSAQNRMTSQLRSRTWVEHLLRNLRYLWECPYVMAGAMSTPVPAFIVGAGPSLTKNHRLLERVRENGLVIAVNSATRWVPAHIALCIESNDIRHKLHLVEERRAFGLTCDPALMECSGGQLLPIWNGELGALIEQLTGVPRLATSGSGSTAAVSLARRLGCDPIVLVGQDLAWTDGRVYAGTGSAQEVDGHVHIDWGNVPEHRRADPLPTELDARKAPGWGGGAEVLTSPLFVAVRDWLSRWADIHSDARTYNCTEGGVHIDGWADVPLRDLLSTLPPVRSQLVAAPPLSRELVMFWVGAELGLLSDSPEDSMLLDYWLAEQTITLLDKWRLHGRTEHIDRIEGLFSELLREGSAELGEFMRTVVD
;
A
#
# COMPACT_ATOMS: atom_id res chain seq x y z
N MET A 1 13.04 -36.19 5.63
CA MET A 1 13.43 -34.91 6.22
C MET A 1 12.16 -34.28 6.78
N SER A 2 12.14 -33.98 8.05
CA SER A 2 11.02 -33.21 8.66
C SER A 2 11.24 -31.73 8.36
N LEU A 3 10.25 -31.10 7.73
CA LEU A 3 10.26 -29.66 7.55
C LEU A 3 9.99 -28.94 8.90
N PRO A 4 10.53 -27.75 9.12
CA PRO A 4 10.11 -26.89 10.23
C PRO A 4 8.60 -26.66 10.17
N ARG A 5 7.92 -26.61 11.34
CA ARG A 5 6.44 -26.57 11.40
C ARG A 5 5.81 -25.33 10.74
N ASP A 6 6.55 -24.28 10.63
CA ASP A 6 6.18 -22.98 10.11
C ASP A 6 6.56 -22.81 8.62
N THR A 7 7.02 -23.87 7.95
CA THR A 7 7.27 -23.84 6.51
C THR A 7 5.94 -23.82 5.74
N LEU A 8 5.78 -22.82 4.87
CA LEU A 8 4.69 -22.78 3.90
C LEU A 8 4.99 -23.75 2.75
N VAL A 9 4.04 -24.60 2.40
CA VAL A 9 4.15 -25.50 1.27
C VAL A 9 3.25 -24.99 0.13
N LEU A 10 3.86 -24.60 -0.99
CA LEU A 10 3.16 -24.17 -2.19
C LEU A 10 3.15 -25.28 -3.24
N CYS A 11 1.99 -25.56 -3.79
CA CYS A 11 1.77 -26.61 -4.77
C CYS A 11 1.36 -26.02 -6.12
N GLY A 12 2.05 -26.42 -7.20
CA GLY A 12 1.74 -25.99 -8.56
C GLY A 12 0.56 -26.75 -9.18
N SER A 13 0.21 -27.90 -8.63
CA SER A 13 -0.86 -28.76 -9.18
C SER A 13 -1.71 -29.40 -8.06
N GLU A 14 -2.89 -29.93 -8.44
CA GLU A 14 -3.77 -30.69 -7.54
C GLU A 14 -3.11 -31.99 -7.03
N ALA A 15 -2.33 -32.64 -7.88
CA ALA A 15 -1.58 -33.85 -7.51
C ALA A 15 -0.53 -33.52 -6.44
N ALA A 16 0.23 -32.45 -6.62
CA ALA A 16 1.21 -31.98 -5.63
C ALA A 16 0.54 -31.57 -4.30
N LEU A 17 -0.63 -30.94 -4.35
CA LEU A 17 -1.42 -30.61 -3.18
C LEU A 17 -1.83 -31.86 -2.39
N HIS A 18 -2.29 -32.89 -3.09
CA HIS A 18 -2.69 -34.14 -2.45
C HIS A 18 -1.49 -34.85 -1.78
N GLU A 19 -0.37 -34.94 -2.48
CA GLU A 19 0.89 -35.48 -1.93
C GLU A 19 1.37 -34.68 -0.73
N ALA A 20 1.35 -33.35 -0.83
CA ALA A 20 1.80 -32.47 0.23
C ALA A 20 1.00 -32.65 1.53
N LYS A 21 -0.33 -32.76 1.43
CA LYS A 21 -1.23 -32.98 2.59
C LYS A 21 -0.92 -34.31 3.31
N GLN A 22 -0.51 -35.32 2.59
CA GLN A 22 -0.10 -36.60 3.16
C GLN A 22 1.30 -36.54 3.79
N ARG A 23 2.22 -35.84 3.12
CA ARG A 23 3.64 -35.80 3.49
C ARG A 23 3.95 -34.80 4.61
N PHE A 24 3.20 -33.72 4.73
CA PHE A 24 3.41 -32.64 5.66
C PHE A 24 2.15 -32.31 6.49
N PRO A 25 1.62 -33.29 7.25
CA PRO A 25 0.45 -33.03 8.09
C PRO A 25 0.78 -31.97 9.15
N GLY A 26 -0.05 -30.96 9.28
CA GLY A 26 0.15 -29.85 10.22
C GLY A 26 0.93 -28.65 9.66
N HIS A 27 1.31 -28.70 8.38
CA HIS A 27 1.84 -27.54 7.67
C HIS A 27 0.71 -26.79 6.93
N ILE A 28 0.94 -25.51 6.69
CA ILE A 28 0.06 -24.75 5.81
C ILE A 28 0.42 -25.08 4.38
N ILE A 29 -0.56 -25.64 3.66
CA ILE A 29 -0.37 -26.14 2.30
C ILE A 29 -1.40 -25.44 1.43
N LEU A 30 -0.92 -24.68 0.44
CA LEU A 30 -1.76 -23.92 -0.46
C LEU A 30 -1.48 -24.29 -1.92
N ARG A 31 -2.50 -24.26 -2.73
CA ARG A 31 -2.36 -24.30 -4.18
C ARG A 31 -2.27 -22.86 -4.70
N ARG A 32 -1.51 -22.67 -5.78
CA ARG A 32 -1.23 -21.37 -6.37
C ARG A 32 -2.47 -20.52 -6.64
N ASP A 33 -3.53 -21.12 -7.16
CA ASP A 33 -4.80 -20.46 -7.50
C ASP A 33 -5.68 -20.14 -6.27
N GLN A 34 -5.28 -20.63 -5.09
CA GLN A 34 -5.90 -20.33 -3.81
C GLN A 34 -5.25 -19.14 -3.11
N LEU A 35 -4.13 -18.62 -3.66
CA LEU A 35 -3.47 -17.44 -3.11
C LEU A 35 -4.22 -16.18 -3.56
N THR A 36 -4.88 -15.54 -2.64
CA THR A 36 -5.49 -14.21 -2.84
C THR A 36 -4.49 -13.10 -2.54
N ASP A 37 -4.77 -11.86 -2.95
CA ASP A 37 -3.95 -10.70 -2.58
C ASP A 37 -3.90 -10.48 -1.06
N ASP A 38 -4.98 -10.82 -0.35
CA ASP A 38 -5.01 -10.79 1.11
C ASP A 38 -4.11 -11.86 1.73
N ASP A 39 -4.04 -13.05 1.15
CA ASP A 39 -3.10 -14.09 1.57
C ASP A 39 -1.66 -13.64 1.38
N TYR A 40 -1.30 -13.04 0.25
CA TYR A 40 0.04 -12.50 0.03
C TYR A 40 0.42 -11.45 1.08
N THR A 41 -0.51 -10.62 1.50
CA THR A 41 -0.28 -9.61 2.55
C THR A 41 -0.19 -10.26 3.92
N HIS A 42 -1.07 -11.18 4.24
CA HIS A 42 -1.09 -11.91 5.50
C HIS A 42 0.15 -12.80 5.66
N TRP A 43 0.51 -13.58 4.63
CA TRP A 43 1.67 -14.46 4.64
C TRP A 43 3.00 -13.71 4.72
N SER A 44 3.10 -12.53 4.11
CA SER A 44 4.29 -11.69 4.22
C SER A 44 4.59 -11.26 5.65
N ARG A 45 3.61 -11.26 6.55
CA ARG A 45 3.77 -10.83 7.94
C ARG A 45 4.01 -11.95 8.94
N LEU A 46 3.25 -13.04 8.87
CA LEU A 46 3.20 -14.03 9.94
C LEU A 46 4.10 -15.25 9.69
N THR A 47 4.19 -15.72 8.46
CA THR A 47 4.68 -17.07 8.19
C THR A 47 6.07 -17.13 7.59
N LEU A 48 6.47 -16.10 6.82
CA LEU A 48 7.78 -16.10 6.18
C LEU A 48 8.90 -15.57 7.10
N ARG A 49 8.64 -15.59 8.39
CA ARG A 49 9.57 -15.01 9.35
C ARG A 49 10.95 -15.65 9.31
N GLU A 50 11.15 -16.90 8.80
CA GLU A 50 12.50 -17.51 8.73
C GLU A 50 12.57 -18.93 8.20
N THR A 51 11.46 -19.59 7.90
CA THR A 51 11.46 -21.02 7.71
C THR A 51 11.47 -21.49 6.29
N GLY A 52 11.33 -20.58 5.39
CA GLY A 52 11.38 -20.89 3.98
C GLY A 52 10.02 -21.30 3.42
N VAL A 53 9.97 -21.28 2.11
CA VAL A 53 8.85 -21.77 1.33
C VAL A 53 9.33 -23.00 0.57
N LEU A 54 8.63 -24.13 0.73
CA LEU A 54 8.86 -25.30 -0.08
C LEU A 54 7.91 -25.27 -1.27
N VAL A 55 8.45 -25.30 -2.48
CA VAL A 55 7.67 -25.38 -3.71
C VAL A 55 7.68 -26.83 -4.19
N LEU A 56 6.51 -27.41 -4.36
CA LEU A 56 6.31 -28.74 -4.93
C LEU A 56 5.68 -28.62 -6.32
N ASP A 57 6.24 -29.36 -7.28
CA ASP A 57 5.80 -29.35 -8.67
C ASP A 57 5.81 -27.93 -9.26
N GLY A 58 6.91 -27.20 -8.99
CA GLY A 58 7.08 -25.79 -9.36
C GLY A 58 7.69 -25.66 -10.77
N SER A 59 7.03 -24.85 -11.61
CA SER A 59 7.68 -24.24 -12.76
C SER A 59 8.60 -23.10 -12.30
N ASP A 60 9.60 -22.72 -13.14
CA ASP A 60 10.46 -21.55 -12.89
C ASP A 60 9.65 -20.28 -12.59
N ARG A 61 8.42 -20.20 -13.07
CA ARG A 61 7.49 -19.12 -12.80
C ARG A 61 7.02 -19.12 -11.34
N LEU A 62 6.67 -20.29 -10.79
CA LEU A 62 6.24 -20.40 -9.39
C LEU A 62 7.41 -20.12 -8.44
N GLN A 63 8.62 -20.60 -8.77
CA GLN A 63 9.80 -20.30 -7.97
C GLN A 63 10.08 -18.79 -7.93
N ARG A 64 10.04 -18.09 -9.06
CA ARG A 64 10.18 -16.62 -9.09
C ARG A 64 9.14 -15.91 -8.24
N GLN A 65 7.87 -16.35 -8.28
CA GLN A 65 6.83 -15.78 -7.44
C GLN A 65 7.11 -15.96 -5.94
N VAL A 66 7.70 -17.09 -5.56
CA VAL A 66 8.13 -17.35 -4.17
C VAL A 66 9.28 -16.43 -3.78
N ASP A 67 10.29 -16.31 -4.63
CA ASP A 67 11.45 -15.44 -4.38
C ASP A 67 11.01 -13.98 -4.19
N GLU A 68 10.11 -13.51 -5.05
CA GLU A 68 9.47 -12.19 -4.92
C GLU A 68 8.68 -12.03 -3.61
N LEU A 69 7.99 -13.08 -3.19
CA LEU A 69 7.20 -13.10 -1.96
C LEU A 69 8.11 -13.02 -0.72
N VAL A 70 9.22 -13.73 -0.73
CA VAL A 70 10.24 -13.70 0.34
C VAL A 70 10.89 -12.32 0.43
N GLU A 71 11.30 -11.73 -0.70
CA GLU A 71 11.89 -10.40 -0.75
C GLU A 71 10.91 -9.34 -0.23
N ARG A 72 9.65 -9.40 -0.67
CA ARG A 72 8.58 -8.49 -0.22
C ARG A 72 8.29 -8.65 1.27
N SER A 73 8.30 -9.88 1.78
CA SER A 73 8.12 -10.15 3.21
C SER A 73 9.21 -9.47 4.05
N ALA A 74 10.46 -9.51 3.61
CA ALA A 74 11.56 -8.84 4.28
C ALA A 74 11.39 -7.30 4.29
N GLN A 75 10.99 -6.71 3.15
CA GLN A 75 10.70 -5.28 3.03
C GLN A 75 9.53 -4.85 3.91
N ASN A 76 8.44 -5.61 3.93
CA ASN A 76 7.27 -5.33 4.76
C ASN A 76 7.61 -5.41 6.25
N ARG A 77 8.44 -6.37 6.67
CA ARG A 77 8.92 -6.45 8.06
C ARG A 77 9.67 -5.20 8.48
N MET A 78 10.65 -4.79 7.68
CA MET A 78 11.43 -3.59 7.96
C MET A 78 10.53 -2.35 8.05
N THR A 79 9.59 -2.20 7.16
CA THR A 79 8.64 -1.09 7.17
C THR A 79 7.73 -1.14 8.40
N SER A 80 7.21 -2.32 8.76
CA SER A 80 6.38 -2.50 9.96
C SER A 80 7.16 -2.23 11.25
N GLN A 81 8.41 -2.68 11.34
CA GLN A 81 9.28 -2.37 12.47
C GLN A 81 9.46 -0.87 12.68
N LEU A 82 9.63 -0.14 11.57
CA LEU A 82 9.91 1.30 11.63
C LEU A 82 8.65 2.17 11.79
N ARG A 83 7.47 1.66 11.42
CA ARG A 83 6.29 2.51 11.21
C ARG A 83 5.04 2.08 11.97
N SER A 84 4.96 0.85 12.46
CA SER A 84 3.72 0.31 13.03
C SER A 84 3.18 1.16 14.18
N ARG A 85 4.02 1.59 15.10
CA ARG A 85 3.62 2.47 16.20
C ARG A 85 3.10 3.81 15.69
N THR A 86 3.82 4.45 14.79
CA THR A 86 3.41 5.72 14.15
C THR A 86 2.05 5.56 13.45
N TRP A 87 1.83 4.45 12.75
CA TRP A 87 0.54 4.20 12.09
C TRP A 87 -0.61 4.05 13.08
N VAL A 88 -0.40 3.38 14.22
CA VAL A 88 -1.42 3.30 15.28
C VAL A 88 -1.70 4.67 15.86
N GLU A 89 -0.68 5.43 16.23
CA GLU A 89 -0.84 6.79 16.76
C GLU A 89 -1.61 7.70 15.80
N HIS A 90 -1.26 7.64 14.50
CA HIS A 90 -1.95 8.43 13.49
C HIS A 90 -3.39 7.96 13.29
N LEU A 91 -3.63 6.64 13.20
CA LEU A 91 -4.98 6.09 13.10
C LEU A 91 -5.84 6.62 14.24
N LEU A 92 -5.38 6.48 15.49
CA LEU A 92 -6.16 6.87 16.66
C LEU A 92 -6.47 8.38 16.65
N ARG A 93 -5.50 9.24 16.30
CA ARG A 93 -5.71 10.69 16.16
C ARG A 93 -6.69 11.05 15.04
N ASN A 94 -6.70 10.25 13.98
CA ASN A 94 -7.49 10.51 12.78
C ASN A 94 -8.87 9.84 12.81
N LEU A 95 -9.18 9.00 13.80
CA LEU A 95 -10.49 8.33 13.91
C LEU A 95 -11.66 9.33 13.93
N ARG A 96 -11.46 10.53 14.46
CA ARG A 96 -12.48 11.59 14.47
C ARG A 96 -13.06 11.88 13.10
N TYR A 97 -12.27 11.73 12.03
CA TYR A 97 -12.74 12.00 10.68
C TYR A 97 -13.78 10.98 10.18
N LEU A 98 -13.95 9.84 10.85
CA LEU A 98 -15.04 8.92 10.55
C LEU A 98 -16.41 9.47 10.95
N TRP A 99 -16.48 10.35 11.97
CA TRP A 99 -17.73 10.98 12.38
C TRP A 99 -17.84 12.46 11.98
N GLU A 100 -16.73 13.09 11.55
CA GLU A 100 -16.74 14.48 11.08
C GLU A 100 -16.89 14.59 9.56
N CYS A 101 -16.50 13.56 8.81
CA CYS A 101 -16.41 13.59 7.35
C CYS A 101 -17.18 12.45 6.69
N PRO A 102 -17.77 12.71 5.50
CA PRO A 102 -18.31 11.64 4.66
C PRO A 102 -17.21 10.74 4.13
N TYR A 103 -17.50 9.50 3.80
CA TYR A 103 -16.55 8.54 3.25
C TYR A 103 -17.06 7.87 1.96
N VAL A 104 -16.17 7.17 1.25
CA VAL A 104 -16.46 6.59 -0.06
C VAL A 104 -16.94 5.15 0.07
N MET A 105 -18.14 4.87 -0.44
CA MET A 105 -18.68 3.51 -0.61
C MET A 105 -18.40 2.95 -2.00
N ALA A 106 -18.63 1.66 -2.19
CA ALA A 106 -18.57 1.04 -3.49
C ALA A 106 -19.66 1.60 -4.44
N GLY A 107 -19.29 1.81 -5.72
CA GLY A 107 -20.21 2.33 -6.73
C GLY A 107 -20.66 3.77 -6.48
N ALA A 108 -19.82 4.58 -5.83
CA ALA A 108 -20.16 5.97 -5.50
C ALA A 108 -20.32 6.91 -6.72
N MET A 109 -19.89 6.49 -7.92
CA MET A 109 -20.15 7.24 -9.15
C MET A 109 -21.51 6.85 -9.72
N SER A 110 -22.31 7.83 -10.07
CA SER A 110 -23.66 7.62 -10.64
C SER A 110 -23.63 6.88 -11.98
N THR A 111 -22.55 7.00 -12.74
CA THR A 111 -22.29 6.28 -13.99
C THR A 111 -20.79 5.99 -14.09
N PRO A 112 -20.38 4.86 -14.71
CA PRO A 112 -18.96 4.62 -14.97
C PRO A 112 -18.33 5.75 -15.77
N VAL A 113 -17.21 6.26 -15.29
CA VAL A 113 -16.41 7.30 -15.95
C VAL A 113 -14.94 6.90 -15.96
N PRO A 114 -14.15 7.32 -16.95
CA PRO A 114 -12.71 7.14 -16.90
C PRO A 114 -12.11 7.74 -15.63
N ALA A 115 -11.15 7.04 -15.00
CA ALA A 115 -10.33 7.58 -13.93
C ALA A 115 -8.89 7.72 -14.41
N PHE A 116 -8.34 8.92 -14.27
CA PHE A 116 -6.94 9.21 -14.58
C PHE A 116 -6.14 9.29 -13.28
N ILE A 117 -5.26 8.32 -13.07
CA ILE A 117 -4.37 8.24 -11.90
C ILE A 117 -3.07 8.94 -12.25
N VAL A 118 -2.87 10.12 -11.70
CA VAL A 118 -1.72 10.96 -12.03
C VAL A 118 -0.64 10.83 -10.95
N GLY A 119 0.51 10.29 -11.34
CA GLY A 119 1.75 10.26 -10.56
C GLY A 119 2.69 11.38 -10.98
N ALA A 120 3.71 11.63 -10.18
CA ALA A 120 4.71 12.67 -10.43
C ALA A 120 5.99 12.13 -11.08
N GLY A 121 5.94 11.01 -11.80
CA GLY A 121 7.07 10.44 -12.51
C GLY A 121 7.62 11.38 -13.60
N PRO A 122 8.87 11.18 -14.05
CA PRO A 122 9.55 12.08 -14.97
C PRO A 122 8.79 12.35 -16.29
N SER A 123 8.12 11.33 -16.84
CA SER A 123 7.39 11.44 -18.09
C SER A 123 6.12 12.32 -18.01
N LEU A 124 5.66 12.65 -16.79
CA LEU A 124 4.54 13.57 -16.62
C LEU A 124 4.77 14.92 -17.32
N THR A 125 6.02 15.35 -17.43
CA THR A 125 6.39 16.58 -18.15
C THR A 125 5.97 16.56 -19.62
N LYS A 126 5.85 15.39 -20.25
CA LYS A 126 5.41 15.25 -21.65
C LYS A 126 3.92 15.51 -21.78
N ASN A 127 3.14 15.15 -20.76
CA ASN A 127 1.68 15.14 -20.79
C ASN A 127 1.01 16.30 -20.04
N HIS A 128 1.76 17.11 -19.29
CA HIS A 128 1.19 18.15 -18.42
C HIS A 128 0.24 19.10 -19.14
N ARG A 129 0.50 19.46 -20.41
CA ARG A 129 -0.38 20.33 -21.20
C ARG A 129 -1.71 19.67 -21.59
N LEU A 130 -1.79 18.35 -21.57
CA LEU A 130 -3.01 17.60 -21.83
C LEU A 130 -3.87 17.42 -20.58
N LEU A 131 -3.29 17.59 -19.39
CA LEU A 131 -3.94 17.27 -18.12
C LEU A 131 -5.16 18.17 -17.82
N GLU A 132 -5.18 19.42 -18.30
CA GLU A 132 -6.37 20.29 -18.20
C GLU A 132 -7.56 19.68 -18.95
N ARG A 133 -7.30 19.14 -20.14
CA ARG A 133 -8.34 18.49 -20.96
C ARG A 133 -8.82 17.18 -20.36
N VAL A 134 -7.93 16.46 -19.67
CA VAL A 134 -8.25 15.20 -19.00
C VAL A 134 -9.42 15.35 -18.02
N ARG A 135 -9.53 16.49 -17.32
CA ARG A 135 -10.64 16.77 -16.41
C ARG A 135 -12.02 16.79 -17.08
N GLU A 136 -12.08 17.11 -18.37
CA GLU A 136 -13.33 17.11 -19.13
C GLU A 136 -13.77 15.70 -19.53
N ASN A 137 -12.82 14.74 -19.56
CA ASN A 137 -13.02 13.39 -20.03
C ASN A 137 -13.17 12.33 -18.91
N GLY A 138 -12.95 12.71 -17.65
CA GLY A 138 -13.06 11.76 -16.55
C GLY A 138 -12.66 12.32 -15.19
N LEU A 139 -12.64 11.43 -14.20
CA LEU A 139 -12.21 11.72 -12.85
C LEU A 139 -10.67 11.74 -12.78
N VAL A 140 -10.09 12.84 -12.35
CA VAL A 140 -8.64 12.94 -12.13
C VAL A 140 -8.32 12.75 -10.66
N ILE A 141 -7.48 11.77 -10.35
CA ILE A 141 -6.95 11.48 -9.01
C ILE A 141 -5.45 11.75 -9.04
N ALA A 142 -4.99 12.82 -8.41
CA ALA A 142 -3.58 13.13 -8.31
C ALA A 142 -2.98 12.59 -7.00
N VAL A 143 -1.83 11.92 -7.11
CA VAL A 143 -1.17 11.27 -5.99
C VAL A 143 -0.01 12.14 -5.48
N ASN A 144 -0.05 12.46 -4.20
CA ASN A 144 1.02 13.20 -3.53
C ASN A 144 1.48 14.44 -4.33
N SER A 145 2.74 14.52 -4.70
CA SER A 145 3.33 15.67 -5.41
C SER A 145 2.76 15.91 -6.82
N ALA A 146 2.02 14.96 -7.39
CA ALA A 146 1.34 15.18 -8.67
C ALA A 146 0.27 16.29 -8.59
N THR A 147 -0.27 16.58 -7.41
CA THR A 147 -1.17 17.72 -7.16
C THR A 147 -0.60 19.06 -7.57
N ARG A 148 0.71 19.19 -7.72
CA ARG A 148 1.38 20.40 -8.22
C ARG A 148 1.31 20.57 -9.74
N TRP A 149 1.01 19.49 -10.45
CA TRP A 149 1.08 19.44 -11.90
C TRP A 149 -0.29 19.49 -12.56
N VAL A 150 -1.30 19.00 -11.86
CA VAL A 150 -2.66 18.90 -12.39
C VAL A 150 -3.67 19.34 -11.35
N PRO A 151 -4.61 20.22 -11.71
CA PRO A 151 -5.79 20.48 -10.90
C PRO A 151 -6.68 19.23 -10.93
N ALA A 152 -6.63 18.42 -9.89
CA ALA A 152 -7.35 17.15 -9.78
C ALA A 152 -8.76 17.32 -9.19
N HIS A 153 -9.63 16.34 -9.40
CA HIS A 153 -10.90 16.23 -8.66
C HIS A 153 -10.66 15.68 -7.26
N ILE A 154 -9.67 14.79 -7.13
CA ILE A 154 -9.29 14.17 -5.85
C ILE A 154 -7.78 14.23 -5.71
N ALA A 155 -7.29 14.81 -4.62
CA ALA A 155 -5.92 14.61 -4.13
C ALA A 155 -5.90 13.34 -3.27
N LEU A 156 -5.03 12.39 -3.57
CA LEU A 156 -4.88 11.17 -2.78
C LEU A 156 -3.54 11.14 -2.06
N CYS A 157 -3.57 10.79 -0.77
CA CYS A 157 -2.38 10.61 0.05
C CYS A 157 -2.58 9.45 1.05
N ILE A 158 -1.55 8.61 1.21
CA ILE A 158 -1.47 7.57 2.24
C ILE A 158 -0.15 7.63 3.03
N GLU A 159 0.51 8.78 3.02
CA GLU A 159 1.83 8.96 3.64
C GLU A 159 1.73 9.17 5.14
N SER A 160 2.51 8.42 5.91
CA SER A 160 2.63 8.59 7.35
C SER A 160 3.60 9.71 7.77
N ASN A 161 4.26 10.34 6.83
CA ASN A 161 5.13 11.50 7.06
C ASN A 161 4.43 12.79 6.64
N ASP A 162 4.79 13.90 7.27
CA ASP A 162 4.31 15.22 6.86
C ASP A 162 4.91 15.63 5.51
N ILE A 163 4.13 15.46 4.46
CA ILE A 163 4.50 15.87 3.09
C ILE A 163 3.76 17.12 2.62
N ARG A 164 3.17 17.94 3.51
CA ARG A 164 2.42 19.16 3.14
C ARG A 164 3.19 20.04 2.18
N HIS A 165 4.51 20.12 2.34
CA HIS A 165 5.39 20.90 1.46
C HIS A 165 5.45 20.36 0.01
N LYS A 166 5.01 19.12 -0.24
CA LYS A 166 4.94 18.51 -1.58
C LYS A 166 3.56 18.64 -2.22
N LEU A 167 2.55 19.03 -1.46
CA LEU A 167 1.18 19.09 -1.92
C LEU A 167 0.82 20.50 -2.41
N HIS A 168 -0.11 20.57 -3.35
CA HIS A 168 -0.81 21.77 -3.76
C HIS A 168 -2.30 21.46 -3.77
N LEU A 169 -2.96 21.74 -2.65
CA LEU A 169 -4.32 21.29 -2.38
C LEU A 169 -5.32 22.36 -2.83
N VAL A 170 -5.65 22.36 -4.11
CA VAL A 170 -6.72 23.18 -4.73
C VAL A 170 -7.87 22.30 -5.21
N GLU A 171 -7.84 21.03 -4.85
CA GLU A 171 -8.77 20.02 -5.30
C GLU A 171 -10.15 20.18 -4.65
N GLU A 172 -11.15 19.63 -5.31
CA GLU A 172 -12.52 19.58 -4.77
C GLU A 172 -12.61 18.65 -3.56
N ARG A 173 -11.80 17.59 -3.56
CA ARG A 173 -11.78 16.55 -2.52
C ARG A 173 -10.37 16.08 -2.21
N ARG A 174 -10.19 15.60 -0.98
CA ARG A 174 -8.97 14.99 -0.48
C ARG A 174 -9.30 13.58 0.02
N ALA A 175 -8.77 12.55 -0.63
CA ALA A 175 -8.87 11.16 -0.18
C ALA A 175 -7.60 10.78 0.58
N PHE A 176 -7.61 10.97 1.92
CA PHE A 176 -6.43 10.78 2.74
C PHE A 176 -6.60 9.58 3.68
N GLY A 177 -5.52 8.80 3.81
CA GLY A 177 -5.48 7.60 4.64
C GLY A 177 -5.60 7.93 6.13
N LEU A 178 -6.36 7.13 6.88
CA LEU A 178 -6.46 7.31 8.34
C LEU A 178 -5.12 7.09 9.07
N THR A 179 -4.14 6.45 8.42
CA THR A 179 -2.77 6.31 8.93
C THR A 179 -1.82 7.42 8.44
N CYS A 180 -2.33 8.42 7.72
CA CYS A 180 -1.56 9.61 7.36
C CYS A 180 -1.17 10.43 8.60
N ASP A 181 -0.09 11.20 8.44
CA ASP A 181 0.26 12.22 9.43
C ASP A 181 -0.96 13.12 9.73
N PRO A 182 -1.34 13.33 11.00
CA PRO A 182 -2.49 14.17 11.36
C PRO A 182 -2.45 15.58 10.75
N ALA A 183 -1.26 16.16 10.59
CA ALA A 183 -1.11 17.47 9.96
C ALA A 183 -1.54 17.50 8.49
N LEU A 184 -1.50 16.34 7.79
CA LEU A 184 -2.06 16.22 6.44
C LEU A 184 -3.59 16.24 6.46
N MET A 185 -4.20 15.56 7.43
CA MET A 185 -5.66 15.54 7.59
C MET A 185 -6.22 16.95 7.87
N GLU A 186 -5.48 17.77 8.59
CA GLU A 186 -5.86 19.14 9.00
C GLU A 186 -5.62 20.19 7.90
N CYS A 187 -4.97 19.84 6.79
CA CYS A 187 -4.74 20.79 5.70
C CYS A 187 -6.04 21.43 5.21
N SER A 188 -6.00 22.72 4.92
CA SER A 188 -7.05 23.39 4.18
C SER A 188 -7.10 22.89 2.74
N GLY A 189 -8.28 22.84 2.15
CA GLY A 189 -8.52 22.34 0.80
C GLY A 189 -9.95 21.79 0.69
N GLY A 190 -10.27 21.12 -0.39
CA GLY A 190 -11.59 20.54 -0.64
C GLY A 190 -12.08 19.55 0.44
N GLN A 191 -13.26 19.00 0.24
CA GLN A 191 -13.89 18.07 1.18
C GLN A 191 -12.97 16.87 1.48
N LEU A 192 -12.70 16.61 2.76
CA LEU A 192 -11.97 15.43 3.19
C LEU A 192 -12.86 14.19 3.08
N LEU A 193 -12.31 13.14 2.49
CA LEU A 193 -12.87 11.80 2.38
C LEU A 193 -11.88 10.83 3.03
N PRO A 194 -12.04 10.42 4.28
CA PRO A 194 -11.15 9.46 4.89
C PRO A 194 -11.20 8.13 4.13
N ILE A 195 -10.01 7.57 3.89
CA ILE A 195 -9.83 6.25 3.30
C ILE A 195 -8.99 5.37 4.23
N TRP A 196 -9.08 4.08 4.06
CA TRP A 196 -8.31 3.11 4.84
C TRP A 196 -7.73 2.03 3.97
N ASN A 197 -6.53 1.65 4.31
CA ASN A 197 -5.71 0.69 3.58
C ASN A 197 -4.80 -0.08 4.56
N GLY A 198 -4.11 -1.07 4.05
CA GLY A 198 -3.23 -1.89 4.88
C GLY A 198 -4.01 -2.71 5.91
N GLU A 199 -3.30 -3.25 6.90
CA GLU A 199 -3.94 -4.13 7.88
C GLU A 199 -4.71 -3.37 8.95
N LEU A 200 -4.21 -2.24 9.43
CA LEU A 200 -5.00 -1.38 10.32
C LEU A 200 -6.31 -0.92 9.66
N GLY A 201 -6.33 -0.86 8.31
CA GLY A 201 -7.56 -0.64 7.54
C GLY A 201 -8.59 -1.75 7.70
N ALA A 202 -8.19 -2.99 8.03
CA ALA A 202 -9.13 -4.08 8.29
C ALA A 202 -10.03 -3.81 9.51
N LEU A 203 -9.51 -3.11 10.51
CA LEU A 203 -10.28 -2.70 11.67
C LEU A 203 -11.41 -1.74 11.27
N ILE A 204 -11.10 -0.79 10.40
CA ILE A 204 -12.09 0.18 9.90
C ILE A 204 -13.09 -0.49 8.94
N GLU A 205 -12.64 -1.47 8.17
CA GLU A 205 -13.50 -2.32 7.35
C GLU A 205 -14.56 -3.06 8.19
N GLN A 206 -14.15 -3.64 9.33
CA GLN A 206 -15.08 -4.29 10.26
C GLN A 206 -16.12 -3.29 10.82
N LEU A 207 -15.68 -2.08 11.16
CA LEU A 207 -16.55 -1.05 11.70
C LEU A 207 -17.55 -0.52 10.66
N THR A 208 -17.09 -0.28 9.43
CA THR A 208 -17.87 0.42 8.40
C THR A 208 -18.60 -0.50 7.44
N GLY A 209 -18.21 -1.77 7.35
CA GLY A 209 -18.62 -2.70 6.30
C GLY A 209 -18.08 -2.33 4.91
N VAL A 210 -17.18 -1.33 4.80
CA VAL A 210 -16.57 -0.91 3.55
C VAL A 210 -15.16 -1.49 3.45
N PRO A 211 -14.87 -2.32 2.44
CA PRO A 211 -13.55 -2.94 2.29
C PRO A 211 -12.43 -1.90 2.30
N ARG A 212 -11.29 -2.21 2.91
CA ARG A 212 -10.07 -1.38 2.80
C ARG A 212 -9.59 -1.30 1.35
N LEU A 213 -8.81 -0.27 1.03
CA LEU A 213 -8.16 -0.18 -0.28
C LEU A 213 -6.98 -1.16 -0.33
N ALA A 214 -6.98 -2.03 -1.33
CA ALA A 214 -5.81 -2.84 -1.64
C ALA A 214 -4.68 -1.94 -2.15
N THR A 215 -3.46 -2.16 -1.65
CA THR A 215 -2.30 -1.35 -2.02
C THR A 215 -0.99 -2.11 -1.81
N SER A 216 0.02 -1.79 -2.60
CA SER A 216 1.40 -2.23 -2.35
C SER A 216 2.18 -1.30 -1.40
N GLY A 217 1.50 -0.35 -0.73
CA GLY A 217 2.13 0.73 0.03
C GLY A 217 2.40 1.99 -0.81
N SER A 218 2.13 1.97 -2.12
CA SER A 218 2.22 3.16 -2.98
C SER A 218 0.89 3.88 -3.07
N GLY A 219 0.92 5.22 -3.04
CA GLY A 219 -0.27 6.03 -3.28
C GLY A 219 -0.93 5.77 -4.63
N SER A 220 -0.16 5.41 -5.66
CA SER A 220 -0.68 5.06 -6.98
C SER A 220 -1.56 3.83 -6.96
N THR A 221 -1.16 2.78 -6.26
CA THR A 221 -1.94 1.55 -6.12
C THR A 221 -3.20 1.77 -5.29
N ALA A 222 -3.12 2.60 -4.25
CA ALA A 222 -4.30 3.03 -3.50
C ALA A 222 -5.28 3.83 -4.37
N ALA A 223 -4.78 4.68 -5.28
CA ALA A 223 -5.60 5.45 -6.22
C ALA A 223 -6.29 4.55 -7.25
N VAL A 224 -5.62 3.52 -7.76
CA VAL A 224 -6.23 2.50 -8.64
C VAL A 224 -7.37 1.78 -7.92
N SER A 225 -7.13 1.34 -6.69
CA SER A 225 -8.17 0.68 -5.87
C SER A 225 -9.33 1.62 -5.54
N LEU A 226 -9.05 2.90 -5.27
CA LEU A 226 -10.08 3.91 -5.05
C LEU A 226 -10.93 4.12 -6.32
N ALA A 227 -10.30 4.27 -7.48
CA ALA A 227 -10.99 4.42 -8.76
C ALA A 227 -11.93 3.23 -9.03
N ARG A 228 -11.47 1.99 -8.78
CA ARG A 228 -12.30 0.79 -8.91
C ARG A 228 -13.48 0.81 -7.93
N ARG A 229 -13.24 1.17 -6.66
CA ARG A 229 -14.31 1.30 -5.66
C ARG A 229 -15.35 2.33 -6.08
N LEU A 230 -14.93 3.45 -6.64
CA LEU A 230 -15.83 4.48 -7.17
C LEU A 230 -16.69 3.98 -8.34
N GLY A 231 -16.32 2.88 -8.99
CA GLY A 231 -16.99 2.35 -10.18
C GLY A 231 -16.47 2.98 -11.48
N CYS A 232 -15.25 3.49 -11.47
CA CYS A 232 -14.63 4.06 -12.66
C CYS A 232 -14.17 2.98 -13.65
N ASP A 233 -14.38 3.24 -14.93
CA ASP A 233 -13.89 2.45 -16.06
C ASP A 233 -13.88 3.31 -17.34
N PRO A 234 -12.77 3.36 -18.09
CA PRO A 234 -11.47 2.75 -17.85
C PRO A 234 -10.67 3.41 -16.72
N ILE A 235 -9.62 2.70 -16.25
CA ILE A 235 -8.60 3.24 -15.34
C ILE A 235 -7.34 3.51 -16.15
N VAL A 236 -6.80 4.72 -16.02
CA VAL A 236 -5.71 5.24 -16.85
C VAL A 236 -4.56 5.75 -16.00
N LEU A 237 -3.37 5.22 -16.20
CA LEU A 237 -2.14 5.68 -15.52
C LEU A 237 -1.49 6.80 -16.33
N VAL A 238 -1.07 7.87 -15.66
CA VAL A 238 -0.33 9.00 -16.26
C VAL A 238 0.80 9.40 -15.33
N GLY A 239 2.03 9.47 -15.85
CA GLY A 239 3.19 9.80 -15.03
C GLY A 239 3.52 8.76 -13.94
N GLN A 240 3.20 7.49 -14.20
CA GLN A 240 3.52 6.34 -13.34
C GLN A 240 4.73 5.61 -13.90
N ASP A 241 5.86 6.29 -13.99
CA ASP A 241 7.08 5.78 -14.65
C ASP A 241 7.60 4.50 -14.01
N LEU A 242 7.59 4.40 -12.69
CA LEU A 242 8.19 3.28 -11.94
C LEU A 242 9.62 2.98 -12.42
N ALA A 243 10.31 4.02 -12.86
CA ALA A 243 11.66 4.01 -13.40
C ALA A 243 12.26 5.42 -13.33
N TRP A 244 13.56 5.52 -13.50
CA TRP A 244 14.26 6.80 -13.64
C TRP A 244 14.37 7.20 -15.11
N THR A 245 13.23 7.51 -15.70
CA THR A 245 13.13 7.93 -17.10
C THR A 245 14.01 9.14 -17.36
N ASP A 246 14.87 9.03 -18.38
CA ASP A 246 15.85 10.07 -18.76
C ASP A 246 16.77 10.49 -17.58
N GLY A 247 17.07 9.55 -16.65
CA GLY A 247 17.92 9.81 -15.49
C GLY A 247 17.32 10.79 -14.48
N ARG A 248 16.00 10.90 -14.40
CA ARG A 248 15.30 11.82 -13.47
C ARG A 248 14.54 11.05 -12.40
N VAL A 249 14.39 11.70 -11.24
CA VAL A 249 13.65 11.12 -10.10
C VAL A 249 12.16 11.42 -10.21
N TYR A 250 11.83 12.68 -10.42
CA TYR A 250 10.46 13.17 -10.56
C TYR A 250 10.33 14.15 -11.74
N ALA A 251 9.10 14.47 -12.08
CA ALA A 251 8.80 15.54 -13.02
C ALA A 251 9.45 16.85 -12.55
N GLY A 252 10.39 17.34 -13.35
CA GLY A 252 11.06 18.63 -13.11
C GLY A 252 12.11 18.69 -11.99
N THR A 253 12.42 17.59 -11.28
CA THR A 253 13.40 17.63 -10.19
C THR A 253 14.12 16.31 -9.97
N GLY A 254 15.33 16.40 -9.41
CA GLY A 254 16.18 15.27 -9.05
C GLY A 254 16.83 14.58 -10.25
N SER A 255 17.94 13.90 -10.00
CA SER A 255 18.64 13.06 -10.97
C SER A 255 18.95 11.69 -10.37
N ALA A 256 19.06 10.68 -11.24
CA ALA A 256 19.42 9.33 -10.88
C ALA A 256 20.41 8.78 -11.89
N GLN A 257 21.50 8.18 -11.42
CA GLN A 257 22.57 7.62 -12.25
C GLN A 257 22.94 6.22 -11.75
N GLU A 258 23.08 5.27 -12.66
CA GLU A 258 23.59 3.93 -12.36
C GLU A 258 25.12 3.95 -12.28
N VAL A 259 25.67 3.45 -11.17
CA VAL A 259 27.10 3.24 -10.96
C VAL A 259 27.28 1.91 -10.23
N ASP A 260 28.07 1.00 -10.79
CA ASP A 260 28.40 -0.30 -10.18
C ASP A 260 27.21 -1.15 -9.69
N GLY A 261 26.11 -1.14 -10.45
CA GLY A 261 24.89 -1.90 -10.13
C GLY A 261 23.97 -1.24 -9.11
N HIS A 262 24.28 -0.02 -8.70
CA HIS A 262 23.45 0.79 -7.81
C HIS A 262 22.98 2.07 -8.51
N VAL A 263 21.82 2.57 -8.10
CA VAL A 263 21.33 3.87 -8.56
C VAL A 263 21.59 4.90 -7.48
N HIS A 264 22.47 5.83 -7.80
CA HIS A 264 22.74 7.01 -6.98
C HIS A 264 21.72 8.09 -7.28
N ILE A 265 21.08 8.61 -6.24
CA ILE A 265 19.95 9.54 -6.35
C ILE A 265 20.33 10.89 -5.77
N ASP A 266 20.27 11.92 -6.61
CA ASP A 266 20.24 13.31 -6.16
C ASP A 266 18.80 13.81 -6.20
N TRP A 267 18.22 14.01 -5.03
CA TRP A 267 16.84 14.51 -4.87
C TRP A 267 16.68 15.99 -5.24
N GLY A 268 17.76 16.65 -5.66
CA GLY A 268 17.76 18.07 -5.98
C GLY A 268 17.59 18.95 -4.74
N ASN A 269 17.12 20.18 -4.94
CA ASN A 269 16.99 21.20 -3.89
C ASN A 269 15.83 20.95 -2.90
N VAL A 270 15.64 19.72 -2.43
CA VAL A 270 14.77 19.47 -1.29
C VAL A 270 15.56 19.78 -0.02
N PRO A 271 15.25 20.85 0.71
CA PRO A 271 15.98 21.22 1.93
C PRO A 271 16.01 20.04 2.90
N GLU A 272 17.18 19.77 3.47
CA GLU A 272 17.43 18.61 4.32
C GLU A 272 16.48 18.55 5.53
N HIS A 273 16.15 19.70 6.13
CA HIS A 273 15.19 19.81 7.23
C HIS A 273 13.72 19.56 6.83
N ARG A 274 13.41 19.46 5.53
CA ARG A 274 12.09 19.11 4.99
C ARG A 274 12.01 17.65 4.54
N ARG A 275 13.06 16.87 4.76
CA ARG A 275 13.05 15.43 4.56
C ARG A 275 12.58 14.79 5.86
N ALA A 276 11.34 14.37 5.91
CA ALA A 276 10.78 13.73 7.11
C ALA A 276 11.52 12.45 7.52
N ASP A 277 12.16 11.78 6.55
CA ASP A 277 13.10 10.67 6.73
C ASP A 277 14.28 10.84 5.79
N PRO A 278 15.45 10.28 6.11
CA PRO A 278 16.54 10.20 5.15
C PRO A 278 16.05 9.39 3.94
N LEU A 279 15.77 10.11 2.85
CA LEU A 279 15.46 9.47 1.57
C LEU A 279 16.69 8.66 1.15
N PRO A 280 16.52 7.44 0.63
CA PRO A 280 17.64 6.66 0.17
C PRO A 280 18.38 7.43 -0.94
N THR A 281 19.68 7.57 -0.80
CA THR A 281 20.56 8.16 -1.82
C THR A 281 21.14 7.12 -2.74
N GLU A 282 20.97 5.85 -2.41
CA GLU A 282 21.44 4.71 -3.16
C GLU A 282 20.43 3.56 -3.07
N LEU A 283 20.13 2.95 -4.20
CA LEU A 283 19.24 1.80 -4.33
C LEU A 283 19.84 0.78 -5.30
N ASP A 284 19.53 -0.50 -5.13
CA ASP A 284 19.87 -1.54 -6.08
C ASP A 284 19.30 -1.21 -7.46
N ALA A 285 20.15 -1.29 -8.48
CA ALA A 285 19.74 -1.11 -9.86
C ALA A 285 19.03 -2.37 -10.38
N ARG A 286 17.93 -2.16 -11.08
CA ARG A 286 17.23 -3.18 -11.87
C ARG A 286 16.95 -2.63 -13.25
N LYS A 287 16.75 -3.53 -14.21
CA LYS A 287 16.30 -3.19 -15.57
C LYS A 287 14.97 -3.89 -15.84
N ALA A 288 14.10 -3.23 -16.54
CA ALA A 288 12.79 -3.75 -16.91
C ALA A 288 12.43 -3.30 -18.33
N PRO A 289 11.56 -4.05 -19.05
CA PRO A 289 11.04 -3.63 -20.34
C PRO A 289 10.42 -2.24 -20.26
N GLY A 290 10.76 -1.39 -21.23
CA GLY A 290 10.24 -0.02 -21.30
C GLY A 290 8.83 0.03 -21.88
N TRP A 291 8.14 1.14 -21.61
CA TRP A 291 6.83 1.47 -22.13
C TRP A 291 6.75 1.33 -23.67
N GLY A 292 5.62 0.83 -24.20
CA GLY A 292 5.38 0.67 -25.64
C GLY A 292 6.30 -0.32 -26.34
N GLY A 293 6.92 -1.27 -25.63
CA GLY A 293 7.90 -2.18 -26.19
C GLY A 293 9.26 -1.54 -26.48
N GLY A 294 9.54 -0.40 -25.84
CA GLY A 294 10.81 0.34 -25.94
C GLY A 294 11.99 -0.40 -25.31
N ALA A 295 13.16 0.23 -25.35
CA ALA A 295 14.36 -0.28 -24.70
C ALA A 295 14.16 -0.47 -23.20
N GLU A 296 14.98 -1.34 -22.58
CA GLU A 296 15.00 -1.50 -21.12
C GLU A 296 15.26 -0.17 -20.42
N VAL A 297 14.57 0.04 -19.32
CA VAL A 297 14.69 1.22 -18.46
C VAL A 297 15.25 0.86 -17.10
N LEU A 298 15.96 1.82 -16.50
CA LEU A 298 16.52 1.71 -15.17
C LEU A 298 15.41 1.85 -14.12
N THR A 299 15.33 0.89 -13.21
CA THR A 299 14.32 0.83 -12.14
C THR A 299 14.95 0.31 -10.83
N SER A 300 14.15 0.07 -9.80
CA SER A 300 14.58 -0.50 -8.52
C SER A 300 13.64 -1.61 -8.05
N PRO A 301 14.04 -2.43 -7.06
CA PRO A 301 13.16 -3.43 -6.46
C PRO A 301 11.83 -2.85 -5.96
N LEU A 302 11.85 -1.64 -5.37
CA LEU A 302 10.63 -0.97 -4.90
C LEU A 302 9.65 -0.65 -6.04
N PHE A 303 10.16 -0.12 -7.15
CA PHE A 303 9.33 0.19 -8.32
C PHE A 303 8.84 -1.07 -9.02
N VAL A 304 9.68 -2.11 -9.07
CA VAL A 304 9.30 -3.44 -9.58
C VAL A 304 8.15 -4.02 -8.76
N ALA A 305 8.18 -3.91 -7.44
CA ALA A 305 7.09 -4.38 -6.58
C ALA A 305 5.75 -3.66 -6.87
N VAL A 306 5.78 -2.36 -7.14
CA VAL A 306 4.59 -1.60 -7.54
C VAL A 306 4.09 -2.02 -8.92
N ARG A 307 4.99 -2.20 -9.91
CA ARG A 307 4.67 -2.70 -11.25
C ARG A 307 3.98 -4.05 -11.18
N ASP A 308 4.56 -4.99 -10.43
CA ASP A 308 4.05 -6.35 -10.31
C ASP A 308 2.70 -6.40 -9.60
N TRP A 309 2.48 -5.50 -8.63
CA TRP A 309 1.16 -5.32 -8.02
C TRP A 309 0.14 -4.85 -9.06
N LEU A 310 0.47 -3.84 -9.87
CA LEU A 310 -0.42 -3.33 -10.94
C LEU A 310 -0.72 -4.41 -11.98
N SER A 311 0.27 -5.23 -12.35
CA SER A 311 0.09 -6.33 -13.29
C SER A 311 -0.87 -7.40 -12.73
N ARG A 312 -0.69 -7.81 -11.48
CA ARG A 312 -1.62 -8.74 -10.82
C ARG A 312 -3.01 -8.14 -10.64
N TRP A 313 -3.08 -6.88 -10.31
CA TRP A 313 -4.36 -6.18 -10.17
C TRP A 313 -5.16 -6.23 -11.48
N ALA A 314 -4.52 -6.01 -12.63
CA ALA A 314 -5.16 -6.13 -13.93
C ALA A 314 -5.61 -7.57 -14.23
N ASP A 315 -4.81 -8.58 -13.87
CA ASP A 315 -5.19 -10.00 -14.03
C ASP A 315 -6.44 -10.36 -13.20
N ILE A 316 -6.51 -9.88 -11.94
CA ILE A 316 -7.65 -10.13 -11.03
C ILE A 316 -8.91 -9.39 -11.54
N HIS A 317 -8.74 -8.16 -12.00
CA HIS A 317 -9.83 -7.29 -12.47
C HIS A 317 -9.90 -7.26 -14.00
N SER A 318 -9.87 -8.42 -14.64
CA SER A 318 -9.88 -8.57 -16.11
C SER A 318 -11.14 -8.00 -16.78
N ASP A 319 -12.17 -7.67 -16.00
CA ASP A 319 -13.36 -6.95 -16.44
C ASP A 319 -13.15 -5.43 -16.56
N ALA A 320 -12.07 -4.87 -16.01
CA ALA A 320 -11.73 -3.47 -16.09
C ALA A 320 -10.86 -3.16 -17.33
N ARG A 321 -11.14 -2.06 -18.00
CA ARG A 321 -10.27 -1.55 -19.08
C ARG A 321 -9.12 -0.75 -18.46
N THR A 322 -7.88 -1.14 -18.73
CA THR A 322 -6.68 -0.56 -18.12
C THR A 322 -5.73 -0.01 -19.19
N TYR A 323 -5.32 1.25 -19.03
CA TYR A 323 -4.41 1.92 -19.96
C TYR A 323 -3.21 2.52 -19.21
N ASN A 324 -2.02 2.30 -19.75
CA ASN A 324 -0.81 2.97 -19.32
C ASN A 324 -0.47 4.11 -20.31
N CYS A 325 -0.91 5.32 -19.98
CA CYS A 325 -0.65 6.53 -20.76
C CYS A 325 0.53 7.35 -20.21
N THR A 326 1.48 6.68 -19.55
CA THR A 326 2.66 7.34 -18.98
C THR A 326 3.61 7.85 -20.05
N GLU A 327 3.72 7.16 -21.21
CA GLU A 327 4.61 7.48 -22.34
C GLU A 327 6.10 7.52 -21.93
N GLY A 328 6.46 6.68 -20.97
CA GLY A 328 7.80 6.47 -20.44
C GLY A 328 7.78 5.50 -19.28
N GLY A 329 8.95 5.23 -18.69
CA GLY A 329 9.05 4.27 -17.61
C GLY A 329 8.88 2.83 -18.03
N VAL A 330 8.42 1.96 -17.11
CA VAL A 330 8.30 0.52 -17.34
C VAL A 330 7.02 0.16 -18.09
N HIS A 331 7.08 -0.94 -18.83
CA HIS A 331 5.90 -1.66 -19.29
C HIS A 331 5.23 -2.38 -18.11
N ILE A 332 3.90 -2.38 -18.08
CA ILE A 332 3.09 -3.02 -17.03
C ILE A 332 2.17 -4.04 -17.69
N ASP A 333 2.35 -5.31 -17.40
CA ASP A 333 1.53 -6.37 -17.98
C ASP A 333 0.04 -6.18 -17.62
N GLY A 334 -0.84 -6.42 -18.59
CA GLY A 334 -2.28 -6.21 -18.42
C GLY A 334 -2.76 -4.76 -18.57
N TRP A 335 -1.83 -3.79 -18.74
CA TRP A 335 -2.15 -2.39 -19.02
C TRP A 335 -1.75 -2.03 -20.45
N ALA A 336 -2.69 -1.60 -21.26
CA ALA A 336 -2.41 -1.24 -22.66
C ALA A 336 -1.61 0.06 -22.73
N ASP A 337 -0.40 0.00 -23.30
CA ASP A 337 0.43 1.17 -23.54
C ASP A 337 -0.13 1.99 -24.71
N VAL A 338 -0.74 3.15 -24.41
CA VAL A 338 -1.39 4.03 -25.38
C VAL A 338 -1.00 5.49 -25.09
N PRO A 339 -0.61 6.29 -26.09
CA PRO A 339 -0.38 7.72 -25.89
C PRO A 339 -1.64 8.41 -25.33
N LEU A 340 -1.46 9.28 -24.32
CA LEU A 340 -2.57 9.96 -23.65
C LEU A 340 -3.45 10.74 -24.66
N ARG A 341 -2.81 11.41 -25.63
CA ARG A 341 -3.52 12.16 -26.68
C ARG A 341 -4.46 11.27 -27.49
N ASP A 342 -4.01 10.07 -27.82
CA ASP A 342 -4.77 9.14 -28.67
C ASP A 342 -5.97 8.61 -27.89
N LEU A 343 -5.76 8.20 -26.63
CA LEU A 343 -6.84 7.77 -25.75
C LEU A 343 -7.89 8.87 -25.57
N LEU A 344 -7.49 10.13 -25.28
CA LEU A 344 -8.41 11.24 -25.08
C LEU A 344 -9.26 11.54 -26.33
N SER A 345 -8.76 11.24 -27.54
CA SER A 345 -9.53 11.40 -28.77
C SER A 345 -10.71 10.43 -28.87
N THR A 346 -10.68 9.35 -28.17
CA THR A 346 -11.72 8.29 -28.16
C THR A 346 -12.73 8.43 -27.01
N LEU A 347 -12.38 9.22 -25.98
CA LEU A 347 -13.22 9.38 -24.79
C LEU A 347 -14.15 10.60 -24.95
N PRO A 348 -15.47 10.41 -24.74
CA PRO A 348 -16.40 11.54 -24.74
C PRO A 348 -16.19 12.41 -23.50
N PRO A 349 -16.56 13.69 -23.52
CA PRO A 349 -16.70 14.47 -22.31
C PRO A 349 -17.72 13.83 -21.37
N VAL A 350 -17.40 13.75 -20.09
CA VAL A 350 -18.27 13.12 -19.11
C VAL A 350 -18.59 14.06 -17.95
N ARG A 351 -19.81 13.94 -17.44
CA ARG A 351 -20.21 14.55 -16.18
C ARG A 351 -20.67 13.45 -15.24
N SER A 352 -20.06 13.37 -14.10
CA SER A 352 -20.44 12.41 -13.07
C SER A 352 -20.35 13.07 -11.70
N GLN A 353 -21.19 12.61 -10.79
CA GLN A 353 -21.18 13.07 -9.41
C GLN A 353 -20.70 11.93 -8.51
N LEU A 354 -19.78 12.27 -7.61
CA LEU A 354 -19.39 11.40 -6.52
C LEU A 354 -20.38 11.55 -5.39
N VAL A 355 -21.02 10.45 -5.02
CA VAL A 355 -21.94 10.36 -3.90
C VAL A 355 -21.18 9.71 -2.72
N ALA A 356 -20.92 10.49 -1.69
CA ALA A 356 -20.27 9.98 -0.48
C ALA A 356 -21.30 9.53 0.55
N ALA A 357 -20.95 8.53 1.35
CA ALA A 357 -21.76 8.11 2.50
C ALA A 357 -21.70 9.16 3.63
N PRO A 358 -22.75 9.29 4.44
CA PRO A 358 -22.72 10.18 5.59
C PRO A 358 -21.68 9.69 6.63
N PRO A 359 -21.19 10.60 7.49
CA PRO A 359 -20.32 10.23 8.61
C PRO A 359 -20.98 9.19 9.53
N LEU A 360 -20.16 8.41 10.24
CA LEU A 360 -20.61 7.52 11.31
C LEU A 360 -21.02 8.33 12.55
N SER A 361 -21.72 7.71 13.51
CA SER A 361 -21.90 8.37 14.81
C SER A 361 -20.62 8.26 15.65
N ARG A 362 -20.33 9.30 16.45
CA ARG A 362 -19.17 9.29 17.35
C ARG A 362 -19.27 8.14 18.37
N GLU A 363 -20.45 7.92 18.91
CA GLU A 363 -20.71 6.88 19.91
C GLU A 363 -20.38 5.49 19.38
N LEU A 364 -20.73 5.20 18.11
CA LEU A 364 -20.43 3.93 17.45
C LEU A 364 -18.91 3.73 17.32
N VAL A 365 -18.19 4.74 16.85
CA VAL A 365 -16.72 4.67 16.67
C VAL A 365 -16.05 4.47 18.03
N MET A 366 -16.46 5.23 19.06
CA MET A 366 -15.86 5.15 20.40
C MET A 366 -16.15 3.81 21.08
N PHE A 367 -17.35 3.27 20.92
CA PHE A 367 -17.69 1.94 21.43
C PHE A 367 -16.83 0.86 20.79
N TRP A 368 -16.67 0.92 19.47
CA TRP A 368 -15.85 -0.02 18.73
C TRP A 368 -14.37 0.06 19.14
N VAL A 369 -13.79 1.26 19.26
CA VAL A 369 -12.41 1.45 19.75
C VAL A 369 -12.24 0.83 21.14
N GLY A 370 -13.20 1.04 22.05
CA GLY A 370 -13.17 0.44 23.38
C GLY A 370 -13.17 -1.08 23.35
N ALA A 371 -13.89 -1.69 22.41
CA ALA A 371 -13.91 -3.14 22.21
C ALA A 371 -12.56 -3.65 21.69
N GLU A 372 -12.02 -3.01 20.65
CA GLU A 372 -10.73 -3.39 20.02
C GLU A 372 -9.52 -3.23 20.94
N LEU A 373 -9.56 -2.27 21.87
CA LEU A 373 -8.50 -2.08 22.86
C LEU A 373 -8.58 -3.08 24.03
N GLY A 374 -9.51 -4.04 23.97
CA GLY A 374 -9.69 -4.99 25.08
C GLY A 374 -10.27 -4.38 26.34
N LEU A 375 -10.71 -3.11 26.31
CA LEU A 375 -11.38 -2.46 27.46
C LEU A 375 -12.75 -3.12 27.79
N LEU A 376 -13.26 -3.90 26.85
CA LEU A 376 -14.54 -4.62 26.97
C LEU A 376 -14.37 -6.16 26.93
N SER A 377 -13.14 -6.68 26.78
CA SER A 377 -12.83 -8.10 26.76
C SER A 377 -11.71 -8.46 27.74
N ASP A 378 -11.74 -9.67 28.26
CA ASP A 378 -10.73 -10.19 29.20
C ASP A 378 -9.46 -10.71 28.48
N SER A 379 -9.35 -10.57 27.15
CA SER A 379 -8.24 -11.08 26.33
C SER A 379 -7.62 -10.00 25.45
N PRO A 380 -6.65 -9.21 25.97
CA PRO A 380 -5.94 -8.21 25.16
C PRO A 380 -5.05 -8.86 24.09
N GLU A 381 -4.85 -10.18 24.13
CA GLU A 381 -4.00 -10.96 23.23
C GLU A 381 -4.50 -10.97 21.77
N ASP A 382 -5.79 -10.68 21.54
CA ASP A 382 -6.40 -10.63 20.21
C ASP A 382 -6.46 -9.21 19.61
N SER A 383 -5.88 -8.21 20.28
CA SER A 383 -5.93 -6.83 19.81
C SER A 383 -4.90 -6.56 18.71
N MET A 384 -5.36 -6.35 17.49
CA MET A 384 -4.51 -5.96 16.36
C MET A 384 -3.84 -4.59 16.60
N LEU A 385 -4.50 -3.66 17.28
CA LEU A 385 -3.91 -2.36 17.63
C LEU A 385 -2.72 -2.52 18.58
N LEU A 386 -2.85 -3.41 19.57
CA LEU A 386 -1.77 -3.70 20.52
C LEU A 386 -0.60 -4.41 19.82
N ASP A 387 -0.88 -5.35 18.92
CA ASP A 387 0.15 -6.02 18.13
C ASP A 387 0.99 -5.03 17.31
N TYR A 388 0.33 -4.06 16.70
CA TYR A 388 1.03 -3.01 15.96
C TYR A 388 1.78 -2.04 16.86
N TRP A 389 1.21 -1.68 18.00
CA TRP A 389 1.86 -0.81 18.98
C TRP A 389 3.15 -1.41 19.53
N LEU A 390 3.15 -2.72 19.72
CA LEU A 390 4.28 -3.48 20.26
C LEU A 390 5.17 -4.14 19.20
N ALA A 391 4.92 -3.94 17.91
CA ALA A 391 5.58 -4.69 16.85
C ALA A 391 7.12 -4.66 16.94
N GLU A 392 7.70 -3.51 17.23
CA GLU A 392 9.16 -3.35 17.36
C GLU A 392 9.70 -4.14 18.56
N GLN A 393 9.06 -4.01 19.73
CA GLN A 393 9.47 -4.70 20.95
C GLN A 393 9.27 -6.21 20.82
N THR A 394 8.17 -6.65 20.24
CA THR A 394 7.85 -8.05 19.99
C THR A 394 8.88 -8.69 19.06
N ILE A 395 9.25 -8.03 17.97
CA ILE A 395 10.26 -8.52 17.03
C ILE A 395 11.61 -8.59 17.72
N THR A 396 11.99 -7.58 18.50
CA THR A 396 13.25 -7.59 19.27
C THR A 396 13.30 -8.74 20.28
N LEU A 397 12.20 -9.06 20.94
CA LEU A 397 12.10 -10.21 21.85
C LEU A 397 12.22 -11.55 21.09
N LEU A 398 11.56 -11.68 19.96
CA LEU A 398 11.63 -12.87 19.12
C LEU A 398 13.04 -13.06 18.55
N ASP A 399 13.72 -12.01 18.13
CA ASP A 399 15.09 -12.07 17.63
C ASP A 399 16.08 -12.48 18.74
N LYS A 400 15.91 -11.95 19.97
CA LYS A 400 16.68 -12.40 21.14
C LYS A 400 16.45 -13.87 21.45
N TRP A 401 15.21 -14.33 21.38
CA TRP A 401 14.87 -15.74 21.58
C TRP A 401 15.56 -16.66 20.56
N ARG A 402 15.58 -16.28 19.29
CA ARG A 402 16.20 -17.04 18.20
C ARG A 402 17.71 -17.13 18.31
N LEU A 403 18.37 -16.01 18.62
CA LEU A 403 19.82 -15.96 18.83
C LEU A 403 20.30 -16.89 19.95
N HIS A 404 19.44 -17.20 20.93
CA HIS A 404 19.80 -18.01 22.08
C HIS A 404 19.45 -19.49 21.95
N GLY A 405 18.65 -19.88 20.90
CA GLY A 405 18.46 -21.28 20.43
C GLY A 405 18.10 -22.36 21.48
N ARG A 406 17.65 -21.99 22.67
CA ARG A 406 17.49 -22.89 23.80
C ARG A 406 16.04 -22.92 24.28
N THR A 407 15.46 -24.10 24.21
CA THR A 407 14.14 -24.44 24.77
C THR A 407 14.05 -24.26 26.29
N GLU A 408 15.18 -24.16 27.01
CA GLU A 408 15.27 -24.03 28.47
C GLU A 408 14.79 -22.67 29.02
N HIS A 409 14.43 -21.72 28.16
CA HIS A 409 14.00 -20.37 28.54
C HIS A 409 12.59 -20.01 28.09
N ILE A 410 11.79 -20.99 27.64
CA ILE A 410 10.42 -20.73 27.13
C ILE A 410 9.59 -20.02 28.20
N ASP A 411 9.53 -20.56 29.42
CA ASP A 411 8.74 -19.97 30.52
C ASP A 411 9.15 -18.52 30.84
N ARG A 412 10.45 -18.22 30.73
CA ARG A 412 10.96 -16.87 30.97
C ARG A 412 10.57 -15.92 29.82
N ILE A 413 10.50 -16.43 28.60
CA ILE A 413 10.12 -15.65 27.40
C ILE A 413 8.62 -15.41 27.41
N GLU A 414 7.81 -16.40 27.75
CA GLU A 414 6.37 -16.25 27.96
C GLU A 414 6.06 -15.23 29.06
N GLY A 415 6.81 -15.25 30.15
CA GLY A 415 6.73 -14.25 31.22
C GLY A 415 7.04 -12.84 30.74
N LEU A 416 8.14 -12.66 29.97
CA LEU A 416 8.54 -11.38 29.39
C LEU A 416 7.53 -10.88 28.34
N PHE A 417 6.94 -11.79 27.56
CA PHE A 417 5.93 -11.46 26.57
C PHE A 417 4.62 -11.01 27.24
N SER A 418 4.18 -11.71 28.28
CA SER A 418 3.01 -11.34 29.07
C SER A 418 3.19 -9.98 29.78
N GLU A 419 4.40 -9.69 30.28
CA GLU A 419 4.72 -8.38 30.86
C GLU A 419 4.68 -7.29 29.80
N LEU A 420 5.26 -7.52 28.61
CA LEU A 420 5.24 -6.60 27.48
C LEU A 420 3.81 -6.27 27.02
N LEU A 421 2.93 -7.28 26.92
CA LEU A 421 1.52 -7.10 26.57
C LEU A 421 0.79 -6.24 27.61
N ARG A 422 1.02 -6.49 28.90
CA ARG A 422 0.38 -5.73 29.97
C ARG A 422 0.84 -4.26 30.00
N GLU A 423 2.14 -4.02 29.85
CA GLU A 423 2.71 -2.67 29.82
C GLU A 423 2.26 -1.93 28.57
N GLY A 424 2.30 -2.56 27.40
CA GLY A 424 1.86 -1.99 26.15
C GLY A 424 0.38 -1.65 26.13
N SER A 425 -0.47 -2.49 26.73
CA SER A 425 -1.89 -2.21 26.88
C SER A 425 -2.16 -0.98 27.76
N ALA A 426 -1.41 -0.85 28.85
CA ALA A 426 -1.53 0.32 29.73
C ALA A 426 -1.06 1.61 29.02
N GLU A 427 0.06 1.55 28.31
CA GLU A 427 0.61 2.67 27.55
C GLU A 427 -0.33 3.10 26.42
N LEU A 428 -0.86 2.15 25.65
CA LEU A 428 -1.81 2.41 24.58
C LEU A 428 -3.12 3.02 25.13
N GLY A 429 -3.60 2.50 26.27
CA GLY A 429 -4.78 3.03 26.95
C GLY A 429 -4.57 4.47 27.49
N GLU A 430 -3.37 4.81 27.95
CA GLU A 430 -3.02 6.18 28.35
C GLU A 430 -2.97 7.10 27.14
N PHE A 431 -2.32 6.66 26.04
CA PHE A 431 -2.30 7.40 24.79
C PHE A 431 -3.71 7.70 24.28
N MET A 432 -4.59 6.71 24.30
CA MET A 432 -5.98 6.89 23.87
C MET A 432 -6.71 7.94 24.68
N ARG A 433 -6.53 7.98 26.02
CA ARG A 433 -7.14 9.01 26.85
C ARG A 433 -6.69 10.41 26.44
N THR A 434 -5.41 10.58 26.08
CA THR A 434 -4.87 11.89 25.64
C THR A 434 -5.38 12.33 24.26
N VAL A 435 -5.91 11.41 23.46
CA VAL A 435 -6.38 11.69 22.08
C VAL A 435 -7.88 11.94 22.04
N VAL A 436 -8.63 11.35 22.98
CA VAL A 436 -10.11 11.38 23.01
C VAL A 436 -10.66 12.52 23.86
N ASP A 437 -9.90 12.98 24.88
CA ASP A 437 -10.21 14.17 25.66
C ASP A 437 -9.87 15.45 24.87
#